data_2146eba0ff35fbe3df4de09383b99677
#
_entry.id   2146eba0ff35fbe3df4de09383b99677
#
_cell.length_a   1.000
_cell.length_b   1.000
_cell.length_c   1.000
_cell.angle_alpha   90.00
_cell.angle_beta   90.00
_cell.angle_gamma   90.00
#
_symmetry.space_group_name_H-M   'P 1'
#
loop_
_entity.id
_entity.type
_entity.pdbx_description
1 polymer ?
#
loop_
_entity_poly.entity_id
_entity_poly.type
_entity_poly.pdbx_seq_one_letter_code
_entity_poly.pdbx_strand_id
1 'polypeptide(L)'
;LENLPEWPNKVKVMQKNWIGKSFGCEIEFKILGNEKVKSIYCYTTRPDTLFGSSFLALSVDHPLSKYYENDKDFINFKKDCSKSGTTEESIANAEKIGFKTKLVAVNPLDEKIKIPVYFANFVLMDYGLGAVFGCPAHDQRDLDFALKYNLKVMPVVKPKSEEDNFTILKEAYTGEGFIFNSDFLNGLKVPEESITKTIEILEKKKLGKKKINYRLKDWGVSRQRYWGCPIPIAYNEKNEIVKIPDEKLPVKLPENIDISTNGNPLDHQNEWKKVVINGENCVRETDTLDTFVCSSWYFLRFCSPKEEKYGFNFDDVKYWMPVDQYIGGIEHAILHLLYSRFFMRALSYKNKNLDITEPFSGLFTQGMVCHETYKDKNGKWLSLDEVILKDNKKFYLKNNPEEEVKVGKSESMSKSKKNTIDPEKIMKSYGADAVRIFILSDSPPEKDIQWSDQGMNASYKLIQKLWMLHTNIKKKLLQKNNLSKNDVTEDINKFTNLLIDKITKNLEKFN
;
A
#
# COMPACT_ATOMS: atom_id res chain seq x y z
N LEU A 1 -15.53 1.65 0.13
CA LEU A 1 -14.91 2.87 -0.45
C LEU A 1 -15.96 3.77 -1.11
N GLU A 2 -17.01 3.22 -1.66
CA GLU A 2 -18.10 3.97 -2.33
C GLU A 2 -18.91 4.84 -1.36
N ASN A 3 -19.02 4.40 -0.11
CA ASN A 3 -19.77 5.09 0.95
C ASN A 3 -18.91 6.07 1.77
N LEU A 4 -17.86 6.62 1.18
CA LEU A 4 -16.96 7.60 1.79
C LEU A 4 -16.92 8.89 0.93
N PRO A 5 -18.02 9.69 0.91
CA PRO A 5 -18.13 10.85 0.01
C PRO A 5 -17.09 11.93 0.34
N GLU A 6 -16.80 12.16 1.62
CA GLU A 6 -15.86 13.19 2.10
C GLU A 6 -14.39 12.75 2.11
N TRP A 7 -14.07 11.62 1.42
CA TRP A 7 -12.71 11.17 1.27
C TRP A 7 -12.13 11.58 -0.09
N PRO A 8 -10.86 12.04 -0.15
CA PRO A 8 -10.18 12.36 -1.41
C PRO A 8 -10.18 11.18 -2.37
N ASN A 9 -10.54 11.43 -3.64
CA ASN A 9 -10.61 10.37 -4.64
C ASN A 9 -9.26 9.66 -4.83
N LYS A 10 -8.14 10.39 -4.71
CA LYS A 10 -6.79 9.84 -4.79
C LYS A 10 -6.57 8.72 -3.76
N VAL A 11 -6.99 8.92 -2.51
CA VAL A 11 -6.88 7.89 -1.44
C VAL A 11 -7.78 6.69 -1.73
N LYS A 12 -9.02 6.93 -2.17
CA LYS A 12 -9.94 5.84 -2.55
C LYS A 12 -9.36 4.98 -3.67
N VAL A 13 -8.77 5.59 -4.68
CA VAL A 13 -8.10 4.87 -5.79
C VAL A 13 -6.88 4.08 -5.28
N MET A 14 -6.04 4.68 -4.43
CA MET A 14 -4.89 3.99 -3.84
C MET A 14 -5.32 2.75 -3.04
N GLN A 15 -6.33 2.88 -2.18
CA GLN A 15 -6.86 1.75 -1.41
C GLN A 15 -7.52 0.70 -2.31
N LYS A 16 -8.30 1.11 -3.31
CA LYS A 16 -8.92 0.20 -4.28
C LYS A 16 -7.88 -0.64 -5.01
N ASN A 17 -6.82 -0.01 -5.48
CA ASN A 17 -5.73 -0.68 -6.17
C ASN A 17 -4.95 -1.62 -5.24
N TRP A 18 -4.74 -1.22 -3.98
CA TRP A 18 -4.05 -2.03 -2.98
C TRP A 18 -4.87 -3.26 -2.58
N ILE A 19 -6.16 -3.09 -2.33
CA ILE A 19 -7.10 -4.19 -2.05
C ILE A 19 -7.15 -5.13 -3.25
N GLY A 20 -7.11 -4.59 -4.47
CA GLY A 20 -6.99 -5.38 -5.69
C GLY A 20 -8.12 -6.37 -5.88
N LYS A 21 -9.38 -5.92 -5.65
CA LYS A 21 -10.56 -6.75 -5.91
C LYS A 21 -10.64 -7.06 -7.40
N SER A 22 -10.64 -8.34 -7.73
CA SER A 22 -10.79 -8.84 -9.10
C SER A 22 -11.97 -9.79 -9.21
N PHE A 23 -12.66 -9.70 -10.33
CA PHE A 23 -13.74 -10.62 -10.69
C PHE A 23 -13.18 -11.59 -11.74
N GLY A 24 -13.41 -12.86 -11.51
CA GLY A 24 -12.92 -13.90 -12.40
C GLY A 24 -13.69 -15.19 -12.24
N CYS A 25 -13.08 -16.26 -12.70
CA CYS A 25 -13.60 -17.60 -12.67
C CYS A 25 -12.56 -18.58 -12.13
N GLU A 26 -12.97 -19.43 -11.21
CA GLU A 26 -12.22 -20.63 -10.85
C GLU A 26 -12.64 -21.72 -11.83
N ILE A 27 -11.66 -22.33 -12.50
CA ILE A 27 -11.88 -23.27 -13.62
C ILE A 27 -11.19 -24.59 -13.31
N GLU A 28 -11.89 -25.69 -13.56
CA GLU A 28 -11.35 -27.03 -13.43
C GLU A 28 -10.83 -27.54 -14.77
N PHE A 29 -9.55 -27.92 -14.80
CA PHE A 29 -8.91 -28.61 -15.90
C PHE A 29 -8.76 -30.09 -15.56
N LYS A 30 -9.37 -30.97 -16.35
CA LYS A 30 -9.16 -32.40 -16.26
C LYS A 30 -7.74 -32.76 -16.67
N ILE A 31 -7.08 -33.61 -15.90
CA ILE A 31 -5.67 -34.01 -16.12
C ILE A 31 -5.59 -35.44 -16.61
N LEU A 32 -4.75 -35.64 -17.61
CA LEU A 32 -4.37 -36.94 -18.16
C LEU A 32 -2.90 -37.23 -17.82
N GLY A 33 -2.54 -38.50 -17.76
CA GLY A 33 -1.16 -38.95 -17.55
C GLY A 33 -0.80 -39.27 -16.09
N ASN A 34 -1.73 -39.19 -15.14
CA ASN A 34 -1.52 -39.63 -13.76
C ASN A 34 -2.85 -40.05 -13.12
N GLU A 35 -2.90 -41.26 -12.55
CA GLU A 35 -4.11 -41.75 -11.89
C GLU A 35 -4.45 -41.06 -10.56
N LYS A 36 -3.43 -40.48 -9.90
CA LYS A 36 -3.59 -39.78 -8.61
C LYS A 36 -4.04 -38.32 -8.75
N VAL A 37 -3.83 -37.72 -9.92
CA VAL A 37 -4.17 -36.30 -10.20
C VAL A 37 -5.26 -36.28 -11.26
N LYS A 38 -6.50 -36.05 -10.85
CA LYS A 38 -7.65 -36.06 -11.77
C LYS A 38 -7.94 -34.69 -12.37
N SER A 39 -7.70 -33.63 -11.61
CA SER A 39 -7.95 -32.25 -12.03
C SER A 39 -7.01 -31.26 -11.37
N ILE A 40 -6.85 -30.09 -12.00
CA ILE A 40 -6.17 -28.92 -11.48
C ILE A 40 -7.13 -27.75 -11.61
N TYR A 41 -7.26 -26.97 -10.53
CA TYR A 41 -8.07 -25.76 -10.50
C TYR A 41 -7.18 -24.55 -10.71
N CYS A 42 -7.60 -23.63 -11.58
CA CYS A 42 -6.94 -22.32 -11.75
C CYS A 42 -7.93 -21.17 -11.63
N TYR A 43 -7.46 -20.02 -11.22
CA TYR A 43 -8.22 -18.78 -11.22
C TYR A 43 -7.78 -17.90 -12.37
N THR A 44 -8.73 -17.32 -13.09
CA THR A 44 -8.45 -16.35 -14.16
C THR A 44 -9.45 -15.20 -14.14
N THR A 45 -8.98 -14.01 -14.50
CA THR A 45 -9.82 -12.85 -14.81
C THR A 45 -10.27 -12.81 -16.27
N ARG A 46 -9.67 -13.67 -17.12
CA ARG A 46 -9.90 -13.73 -18.56
C ARG A 46 -10.33 -15.15 -19.02
N PRO A 47 -11.46 -15.68 -18.49
CA PRO A 47 -11.95 -17.01 -18.92
C PRO A 47 -12.32 -17.04 -20.40
N ASP A 48 -12.61 -15.90 -21.00
CA ASP A 48 -12.94 -15.73 -22.41
C ASP A 48 -11.79 -16.08 -23.37
N THR A 49 -10.55 -16.17 -22.86
CA THR A 49 -9.38 -16.55 -23.66
C THR A 49 -9.04 -18.05 -23.61
N LEU A 50 -9.88 -18.89 -23.02
CA LEU A 50 -9.62 -20.32 -22.86
C LEU A 50 -9.30 -21.06 -24.16
N PHE A 51 -9.95 -20.72 -25.28
CA PHE A 51 -9.65 -21.34 -26.58
C PHE A 51 -8.24 -21.05 -27.10
N GLY A 52 -7.62 -19.95 -26.61
CA GLY A 52 -6.22 -19.60 -26.88
C GLY A 52 -5.21 -20.21 -25.92
N SER A 53 -5.64 -21.08 -24.99
CA SER A 53 -4.75 -21.71 -24.00
C SER A 53 -3.70 -22.59 -24.69
N SER A 54 -2.43 -22.43 -24.32
CA SER A 54 -1.28 -23.16 -24.88
C SER A 54 -0.59 -24.05 -23.86
N PHE A 55 -0.70 -23.77 -22.60
CA PHE A 55 -0.13 -24.53 -21.50
C PHE A 55 -0.89 -24.26 -20.19
N LEU A 56 -0.73 -25.15 -19.22
CA LEU A 56 -1.09 -24.92 -17.83
C LEU A 56 0.19 -24.78 -17.03
N ALA A 57 0.36 -23.69 -16.29
CA ALA A 57 1.53 -23.43 -15.46
C ALA A 57 1.19 -23.51 -13.98
N LEU A 58 2.05 -24.18 -13.21
CA LEU A 58 1.97 -24.38 -11.77
C LEU A 58 3.09 -23.62 -11.07
N SER A 59 2.83 -23.12 -9.89
CA SER A 59 3.86 -22.62 -8.98
C SER A 59 4.82 -23.74 -8.60
N VAL A 60 6.11 -23.44 -8.41
CA VAL A 60 7.12 -24.38 -7.90
C VAL A 60 6.76 -24.96 -6.52
N ASP A 61 5.93 -24.24 -5.76
CA ASP A 61 5.45 -24.64 -4.44
C ASP A 61 4.03 -25.23 -4.44
N HIS A 62 3.45 -25.45 -5.63
CA HIS A 62 2.16 -26.13 -5.77
C HIS A 62 2.22 -27.54 -5.16
N PRO A 63 1.17 -28.05 -4.49
CA PRO A 63 1.17 -29.38 -3.85
C PRO A 63 1.60 -30.54 -4.75
N LEU A 64 1.42 -30.40 -6.06
CA LEU A 64 1.87 -31.41 -7.02
C LEU A 64 3.39 -31.50 -7.17
N SER A 65 4.17 -30.52 -6.68
CA SER A 65 5.64 -30.56 -6.66
C SER A 65 6.17 -31.76 -5.90
N LYS A 66 5.42 -32.27 -4.89
CA LYS A 66 5.76 -33.48 -4.12
C LYS A 66 5.98 -34.73 -4.98
N TYR A 67 5.32 -34.81 -6.13
CA TYR A 67 5.50 -35.95 -7.05
C TYR A 67 6.81 -35.88 -7.84
N TYR A 68 7.53 -34.77 -7.78
CA TYR A 68 8.77 -34.51 -8.53
C TYR A 68 9.97 -34.26 -7.61
N GLU A 69 9.84 -34.42 -6.28
CA GLU A 69 10.93 -34.18 -5.30
C GLU A 69 12.16 -35.03 -5.51
N ASN A 70 12.01 -36.18 -6.17
CA ASN A 70 13.14 -37.11 -6.50
C ASN A 70 13.64 -36.93 -7.95
N ASP A 71 13.07 -36.05 -8.73
CA ASP A 71 13.51 -35.75 -10.10
C ASP A 71 14.62 -34.70 -10.07
N LYS A 72 15.80 -35.10 -10.56
CA LYS A 72 17.00 -34.25 -10.55
C LYS A 72 16.82 -32.96 -11.33
N ASP A 73 16.11 -33.00 -12.44
CA ASP A 73 15.88 -31.82 -13.29
C ASP A 73 14.91 -30.86 -12.62
N PHE A 74 13.90 -31.39 -11.92
CA PHE A 74 13.00 -30.57 -11.12
C PHE A 74 13.70 -29.92 -9.92
N ILE A 75 14.58 -30.64 -9.23
CA ILE A 75 15.37 -30.09 -8.12
C ILE A 75 16.26 -28.94 -8.59
N ASN A 76 16.94 -29.12 -9.73
CA ASN A 76 17.75 -28.05 -10.31
C ASN A 76 16.90 -26.84 -10.72
N PHE A 77 15.77 -27.07 -11.37
CA PHE A 77 14.81 -26.02 -11.72
C PHE A 77 14.33 -25.26 -10.50
N LYS A 78 13.94 -25.94 -9.41
CA LYS A 78 13.50 -25.30 -8.15
C LYS A 78 14.62 -24.45 -7.53
N LYS A 79 15.86 -24.90 -7.60
CA LYS A 79 17.04 -24.14 -7.15
C LYS A 79 17.28 -22.89 -8.01
N ASP A 80 17.05 -22.96 -9.31
CA ASP A 80 17.19 -21.80 -10.19
C ASP A 80 16.08 -20.77 -9.95
N CYS A 81 14.85 -21.22 -9.70
CA CYS A 81 13.74 -20.35 -9.30
C CYS A 81 14.03 -19.57 -8.01
N SER A 82 14.69 -20.20 -7.03
CA SER A 82 15.02 -19.53 -5.75
C SER A 82 16.03 -18.39 -5.88
N LYS A 83 16.81 -18.34 -6.97
CA LYS A 83 17.77 -17.27 -7.25
C LYS A 83 17.12 -16.00 -7.85
N SER A 84 15.94 -16.13 -8.41
CA SER A 84 15.29 -15.06 -9.19
C SER A 84 14.59 -13.98 -8.34
N GLY A 85 14.62 -14.10 -7.01
CA GLY A 85 13.87 -13.21 -6.09
C GLY A 85 12.39 -13.57 -6.01
N THR A 86 11.72 -13.09 -4.95
CA THR A 86 10.31 -13.41 -4.65
C THR A 86 9.35 -12.23 -4.85
N THR A 87 9.85 -11.04 -5.24
CA THR A 87 9.01 -9.87 -5.48
C THR A 87 8.38 -9.91 -6.86
N GLU A 88 7.18 -9.36 -7.01
CA GLU A 88 6.48 -9.27 -8.31
C GLU A 88 7.36 -8.57 -9.37
N GLU A 89 8.11 -7.53 -8.99
CA GLU A 89 9.01 -6.81 -9.89
C GLU A 89 10.20 -7.67 -10.33
N SER A 90 10.81 -8.41 -9.41
CA SER A 90 11.91 -9.34 -9.73
C SER A 90 11.45 -10.43 -10.69
N ILE A 91 10.25 -10.98 -10.45
CA ILE A 91 9.63 -12.01 -11.28
C ILE A 91 9.24 -11.46 -12.67
N ALA A 92 8.75 -10.22 -12.73
CA ALA A 92 8.40 -9.58 -14.00
C ALA A 92 9.61 -9.41 -14.92
N ASN A 93 10.77 -9.05 -14.35
CA ASN A 93 12.00 -8.79 -15.10
C ASN A 93 12.87 -10.04 -15.31
N ALA A 94 12.61 -11.15 -14.59
CA ALA A 94 13.37 -12.38 -14.76
C ALA A 94 13.01 -13.12 -16.05
N GLU A 95 13.98 -13.84 -16.61
CA GLU A 95 13.75 -14.78 -17.71
C GLU A 95 12.72 -15.84 -17.32
N LYS A 96 11.74 -16.09 -18.18
CA LYS A 96 10.70 -17.08 -17.95
C LYS A 96 11.24 -18.47 -18.15
N ILE A 97 11.29 -19.25 -17.07
CA ILE A 97 11.77 -20.65 -17.09
C ILE A 97 10.69 -21.59 -16.56
N GLY A 98 10.70 -22.82 -17.05
CA GLY A 98 9.74 -23.85 -16.64
C GLY A 98 10.27 -25.27 -16.74
N PHE A 99 9.72 -26.15 -15.92
CA PHE A 99 9.93 -27.59 -15.96
C PHE A 99 8.70 -28.29 -16.54
N LYS A 100 8.86 -28.98 -17.67
CA LYS A 100 7.78 -29.71 -18.34
C LYS A 100 7.45 -31.00 -17.58
N THR A 101 6.21 -31.17 -17.18
CA THR A 101 5.75 -32.40 -16.55
C THR A 101 5.30 -33.44 -17.59
N LYS A 102 4.96 -34.64 -17.12
CA LYS A 102 4.30 -35.67 -17.96
C LYS A 102 2.78 -35.51 -18.03
N LEU A 103 2.23 -34.50 -17.31
CA LEU A 103 0.79 -34.25 -17.26
C LEU A 103 0.33 -33.49 -18.49
N VAL A 104 -0.91 -33.76 -18.88
CA VAL A 104 -1.60 -33.07 -19.96
C VAL A 104 -2.95 -32.59 -19.42
N ALA A 105 -3.23 -31.31 -19.57
CA ALA A 105 -4.50 -30.70 -19.19
C ALA A 105 -5.45 -30.66 -20.41
N VAL A 106 -6.72 -30.93 -20.17
CA VAL A 106 -7.78 -30.88 -21.20
C VAL A 106 -8.54 -29.57 -21.05
N ASN A 107 -8.70 -28.84 -22.13
CA ASN A 107 -9.43 -27.57 -22.12
C ASN A 107 -10.91 -27.82 -21.72
N PRO A 108 -11.46 -27.10 -20.75
CA PRO A 108 -12.82 -27.35 -20.27
C PRO A 108 -13.93 -27.01 -21.27
N LEU A 109 -13.65 -26.13 -22.25
CA LEU A 109 -14.63 -25.75 -23.28
C LEU A 109 -14.57 -26.62 -24.53
N ASP A 110 -13.38 -27.21 -24.84
CA ASP A 110 -13.18 -28.12 -25.97
C ASP A 110 -12.20 -29.24 -25.59
N GLU A 111 -12.71 -30.47 -25.40
CA GLU A 111 -11.90 -31.64 -25.02
C GLU A 111 -10.85 -32.06 -26.06
N LYS A 112 -10.94 -31.56 -27.31
CA LYS A 112 -9.94 -31.80 -28.35
C LYS A 112 -8.67 -31.03 -28.11
N ILE A 113 -8.75 -29.89 -27.40
CA ILE A 113 -7.61 -29.05 -27.04
C ILE A 113 -6.94 -29.64 -25.81
N LYS A 114 -5.72 -30.17 -26.01
CA LYS A 114 -4.87 -30.73 -24.96
C LYS A 114 -3.62 -29.90 -24.86
N ILE A 115 -3.30 -29.45 -23.65
CA ILE A 115 -2.17 -28.56 -23.37
C ILE A 115 -1.21 -29.19 -22.37
N PRO A 116 0.11 -29.00 -22.51
CA PRO A 116 1.10 -29.51 -21.56
C PRO A 116 1.02 -28.75 -20.23
N VAL A 117 1.39 -29.44 -19.15
CA VAL A 117 1.50 -28.86 -17.81
C VAL A 117 2.96 -28.61 -17.46
N TYR A 118 3.27 -27.39 -17.01
CA TYR A 118 4.60 -26.98 -16.58
C TYR A 118 4.59 -26.52 -15.12
N PHE A 119 5.70 -26.65 -14.42
CA PHE A 119 6.03 -25.76 -13.30
C PHE A 119 6.76 -24.55 -13.89
N ALA A 120 6.43 -23.33 -13.44
CA ALA A 120 7.00 -22.10 -13.98
C ALA A 120 7.35 -21.10 -12.89
N ASN A 121 8.48 -20.38 -13.07
CA ASN A 121 9.00 -19.43 -12.07
C ASN A 121 8.16 -18.16 -11.90
N PHE A 122 7.24 -17.89 -12.80
CA PHE A 122 6.40 -16.68 -12.77
C PHE A 122 4.99 -16.91 -12.19
N VAL A 123 4.66 -18.14 -11.76
CA VAL A 123 3.39 -18.48 -11.11
C VAL A 123 3.59 -18.50 -9.59
N LEU A 124 2.81 -17.68 -8.88
CA LEU A 124 2.88 -17.56 -7.43
C LEU A 124 1.76 -18.37 -6.76
N MET A 125 2.07 -19.00 -5.61
CA MET A 125 1.06 -19.71 -4.81
C MET A 125 -0.02 -18.78 -4.26
N ASP A 126 0.37 -17.56 -3.93
CA ASP A 126 -0.50 -16.56 -3.30
C ASP A 126 -1.51 -15.94 -4.28
N TYR A 127 -1.37 -16.20 -5.57
CA TYR A 127 -2.31 -15.73 -6.57
C TYR A 127 -3.13 -16.89 -7.16
N GLY A 128 -4.43 -16.79 -7.03
CA GLY A 128 -5.32 -17.86 -7.47
C GLY A 128 -5.16 -19.12 -6.61
N LEU A 129 -4.82 -20.22 -7.21
CA LEU A 129 -4.63 -21.51 -6.57
C LEU A 129 -3.22 -22.07 -6.84
N GLY A 130 -2.26 -21.19 -7.17
CA GLY A 130 -0.93 -21.59 -7.61
C GLY A 130 -0.92 -22.27 -8.98
N ALA A 131 -1.96 -22.04 -9.79
CA ALA A 131 -2.08 -22.54 -11.15
C ALA A 131 -2.72 -21.51 -12.06
N VAL A 132 -2.18 -21.34 -13.28
CA VAL A 132 -2.73 -20.46 -14.32
C VAL A 132 -2.69 -21.17 -15.66
N PHE A 133 -3.68 -20.94 -16.53
CA PHE A 133 -3.52 -21.31 -17.92
C PHE A 133 -2.87 -20.17 -18.70
N GLY A 134 -1.92 -20.49 -19.55
CA GLY A 134 -1.22 -19.53 -20.37
C GLY A 134 -1.95 -19.27 -21.69
N CYS A 135 -2.21 -18.01 -21.98
CA CYS A 135 -2.73 -17.55 -23.27
C CYS A 135 -1.74 -16.60 -23.94
N PRO A 136 -0.74 -17.11 -24.66
CA PRO A 136 0.39 -16.34 -25.20
C PRO A 136 0.00 -15.15 -26.08
N ALA A 137 -1.10 -15.24 -26.78
CA ALA A 137 -1.55 -14.15 -27.64
C ALA A 137 -2.06 -12.92 -26.84
N HIS A 138 -2.39 -13.07 -25.53
CA HIS A 138 -3.06 -12.06 -24.74
C HIS A 138 -2.43 -11.76 -23.36
N ASP A 139 -1.26 -12.36 -23.07
CA ASP A 139 -0.40 -12.03 -21.92
C ASP A 139 1.06 -12.11 -22.36
N GLN A 140 1.82 -11.03 -22.13
CA GLN A 140 3.22 -10.96 -22.59
C GLN A 140 4.12 -11.99 -21.89
N ARG A 141 3.89 -12.29 -20.61
CA ARG A 141 4.68 -13.30 -19.88
C ARG A 141 4.44 -14.70 -20.46
N ASP A 142 3.20 -14.98 -20.84
CA ASP A 142 2.82 -16.23 -21.47
C ASP A 142 3.41 -16.33 -22.87
N LEU A 143 3.47 -15.20 -23.59
CA LEU A 143 4.09 -15.13 -24.93
C LEU A 143 5.59 -15.41 -24.86
N ASP A 144 6.30 -14.74 -23.95
CA ASP A 144 7.74 -14.93 -23.76
C ASP A 144 8.05 -16.40 -23.42
N PHE A 145 7.23 -16.99 -22.55
CA PHE A 145 7.33 -18.41 -22.20
C PHE A 145 7.04 -19.32 -23.38
N ALA A 146 5.96 -19.06 -24.13
CA ALA A 146 5.56 -19.87 -25.26
C ALA A 146 6.59 -19.83 -26.40
N LEU A 147 7.17 -18.68 -26.69
CA LEU A 147 8.24 -18.53 -27.69
C LEU A 147 9.48 -19.32 -27.27
N LYS A 148 9.89 -19.26 -25.99
CA LYS A 148 11.04 -20.02 -25.48
C LYS A 148 10.86 -21.52 -25.57
N TYR A 149 9.66 -22.03 -25.27
CA TYR A 149 9.38 -23.47 -25.27
C TYR A 149 8.70 -23.97 -26.55
N ASN A 150 8.65 -23.12 -27.58
CA ASN A 150 8.08 -23.42 -28.88
C ASN A 150 6.64 -23.95 -28.80
N LEU A 151 5.83 -23.27 -27.97
CA LEU A 151 4.41 -23.58 -27.78
C LEU A 151 3.54 -22.80 -28.78
N LYS A 152 2.32 -23.30 -29.00
CA LYS A 152 1.38 -22.68 -29.94
C LYS A 152 0.94 -21.29 -29.43
N VAL A 153 1.00 -20.29 -30.32
CA VAL A 153 0.43 -18.95 -30.07
C VAL A 153 -0.82 -18.82 -30.93
N MET A 154 -1.99 -18.76 -30.31
CA MET A 154 -3.27 -18.67 -31.00
C MET A 154 -4.05 -17.45 -30.49
N PRO A 155 -4.19 -16.38 -31.29
CA PRO A 155 -4.97 -15.23 -30.92
C PRO A 155 -6.47 -15.56 -30.95
N VAL A 156 -7.16 -15.14 -29.88
CA VAL A 156 -8.62 -15.32 -29.70
C VAL A 156 -9.36 -14.01 -29.46
N VAL A 157 -8.62 -12.90 -29.38
CA VAL A 157 -9.17 -11.55 -29.36
C VAL A 157 -8.47 -10.74 -30.45
N LYS A 158 -9.23 -10.02 -31.25
CA LYS A 158 -8.71 -9.12 -32.26
C LYS A 158 -9.26 -7.71 -32.11
N PRO A 159 -8.50 -6.65 -32.47
CA PRO A 159 -9.01 -5.29 -32.59
C PRO A 159 -10.19 -5.21 -33.56
N LYS A 160 -11.04 -4.21 -33.38
CA LYS A 160 -12.18 -3.97 -34.30
C LYS A 160 -11.75 -3.69 -35.75
N SER A 161 -10.55 -3.15 -35.93
CA SER A 161 -9.97 -2.80 -37.20
C SER A 161 -9.37 -3.98 -37.98
N GLU A 162 -9.20 -5.15 -37.30
CA GLU A 162 -8.50 -6.29 -37.87
C GLU A 162 -9.45 -7.40 -38.34
N GLU A 163 -9.02 -8.10 -39.39
CA GLU A 163 -9.70 -9.27 -39.92
C GLU A 163 -9.41 -10.55 -39.12
N ASP A 164 -10.03 -11.67 -39.51
CA ASP A 164 -9.88 -12.97 -38.82
C ASP A 164 -8.49 -13.63 -39.03
N ASN A 165 -7.62 -13.02 -39.85
CA ASN A 165 -6.23 -13.44 -40.05
C ASN A 165 -5.23 -12.76 -39.09
N PHE A 166 -5.72 -12.04 -38.09
CA PHE A 166 -4.90 -11.38 -37.07
C PHE A 166 -3.95 -12.37 -36.39
N THR A 167 -2.66 -12.05 -36.35
CA THR A 167 -1.60 -12.89 -35.78
C THR A 167 -0.74 -12.12 -34.79
N ILE A 168 -0.15 -12.85 -33.83
CA ILE A 168 0.74 -12.32 -32.78
C ILE A 168 2.15 -12.88 -33.01
N LEU A 169 3.17 -11.99 -33.04
CA LEU A 169 4.57 -12.38 -33.24
C LEU A 169 5.47 -12.10 -32.03
N LYS A 170 5.56 -10.84 -31.60
CA LYS A 170 6.49 -10.39 -30.56
C LYS A 170 5.82 -9.70 -29.38
N GLU A 171 4.64 -9.16 -29.58
CA GLU A 171 3.91 -8.38 -28.59
C GLU A 171 2.49 -8.93 -28.44
N ALA A 172 2.10 -9.25 -27.20
CA ALA A 172 0.78 -9.78 -26.90
C ALA A 172 -0.28 -8.68 -26.99
N TYR A 173 -1.44 -9.01 -27.56
CA TYR A 173 -2.55 -8.08 -27.65
C TYR A 173 -3.43 -8.14 -26.39
N THR A 174 -3.45 -7.06 -25.62
CA THR A 174 -4.21 -6.94 -24.36
C THR A 174 -5.38 -5.95 -24.44
N GLY A 175 -5.67 -5.43 -25.63
CA GLY A 175 -6.70 -4.42 -25.88
C GLY A 175 -8.13 -4.97 -25.94
N GLU A 176 -9.06 -4.05 -26.11
CA GLU A 176 -10.48 -4.33 -26.36
C GLU A 176 -10.69 -4.81 -27.82
N GLY A 177 -11.79 -5.50 -28.05
CA GLY A 177 -12.09 -5.96 -29.40
C GLY A 177 -13.18 -7.01 -29.45
N PHE A 178 -13.03 -8.01 -30.31
CA PHE A 178 -13.99 -9.09 -30.49
C PHE A 178 -13.32 -10.45 -30.39
N ILE A 179 -14.04 -11.40 -29.82
CA ILE A 179 -13.61 -12.81 -29.78
C ILE A 179 -13.67 -13.40 -31.18
N PHE A 180 -12.63 -14.16 -31.54
CA PHE A 180 -12.58 -15.00 -32.75
C PHE A 180 -11.78 -16.28 -32.45
N ASN A 181 -11.72 -17.25 -33.33
CA ASN A 181 -11.08 -18.56 -33.10
C ASN A 181 -11.55 -19.28 -31.83
N SER A 182 -12.77 -19.04 -31.36
CA SER A 182 -13.28 -19.48 -30.08
C SER A 182 -14.69 -20.08 -30.15
N ASP A 183 -15.02 -20.72 -31.26
CA ASP A 183 -16.27 -21.46 -31.53
C ASP A 183 -17.52 -20.60 -31.15
N PHE A 184 -18.30 -21.04 -30.20
CA PHE A 184 -19.54 -20.38 -29.76
C PHE A 184 -19.34 -19.04 -29.06
N LEU A 185 -18.12 -18.65 -28.75
CA LEU A 185 -17.80 -17.32 -28.21
C LEU A 185 -17.49 -16.27 -29.28
N ASN A 186 -17.33 -16.67 -30.56
CA ASN A 186 -16.99 -15.77 -31.64
C ASN A 186 -17.97 -14.59 -31.77
N GLY A 187 -17.44 -13.39 -32.02
CA GLY A 187 -18.19 -12.16 -32.18
C GLY A 187 -18.58 -11.44 -30.90
N LEU A 188 -18.33 -12.01 -29.71
CA LEU A 188 -18.60 -11.32 -28.44
C LEU A 188 -17.61 -10.19 -28.22
N LYS A 189 -18.11 -9.08 -27.67
CA LYS A 189 -17.31 -7.91 -27.34
C LYS A 189 -16.46 -8.14 -26.08
N VAL A 190 -15.17 -7.79 -26.14
CA VAL A 190 -14.20 -7.95 -25.07
C VAL A 190 -13.95 -6.59 -24.39
N PRO A 191 -13.98 -6.55 -23.04
CA PRO A 191 -14.21 -7.63 -22.07
C PRO A 191 -15.68 -7.81 -21.66
N GLU A 192 -16.58 -6.90 -22.01
CA GLU A 192 -17.90 -6.74 -21.37
C GLU A 192 -18.81 -7.97 -21.52
N GLU A 193 -18.91 -8.49 -22.74
CA GLU A 193 -19.81 -9.61 -23.05
C GLU A 193 -19.11 -10.96 -22.88
N SER A 194 -17.86 -11.04 -23.35
CA SER A 194 -17.10 -12.28 -23.46
C SER A 194 -16.87 -12.96 -22.11
N ILE A 195 -16.43 -12.20 -21.10
CA ILE A 195 -16.13 -12.73 -19.76
C ILE A 195 -17.41 -13.25 -19.11
N THR A 196 -18.48 -12.45 -19.12
CA THR A 196 -19.75 -12.81 -18.49
C THR A 196 -20.32 -14.07 -19.11
N LYS A 197 -20.36 -14.11 -20.45
CA LYS A 197 -20.90 -15.26 -21.19
C LYS A 197 -20.10 -16.53 -20.97
N THR A 198 -18.78 -16.42 -20.94
CA THR A 198 -17.91 -17.57 -20.68
C THR A 198 -18.12 -18.13 -19.27
N ILE A 199 -18.24 -17.26 -18.25
CA ILE A 199 -18.51 -17.68 -16.87
C ILE A 199 -19.85 -18.41 -16.80
N GLU A 200 -20.91 -17.87 -17.40
CA GLU A 200 -22.24 -18.53 -17.45
C GLU A 200 -22.18 -19.94 -18.03
N ILE A 201 -21.42 -20.11 -19.13
CA ILE A 201 -21.26 -21.41 -19.77
C ILE A 201 -20.48 -22.39 -18.90
N LEU A 202 -19.40 -21.94 -18.27
CA LEU A 202 -18.61 -22.77 -17.36
C LEU A 202 -19.41 -23.20 -16.14
N GLU A 203 -20.21 -22.30 -15.55
CA GLU A 203 -21.10 -22.62 -14.42
C GLU A 203 -22.19 -23.62 -14.83
N LYS A 204 -22.83 -23.42 -15.99
CA LYS A 204 -23.82 -24.34 -16.53
C LYS A 204 -23.26 -25.74 -16.79
N LYS A 205 -22.04 -25.83 -17.27
CA LYS A 205 -21.32 -27.12 -17.48
C LYS A 205 -20.70 -27.67 -16.18
N LYS A 206 -20.77 -26.98 -15.06
CA LYS A 206 -20.11 -27.33 -13.77
C LYS A 206 -18.58 -27.48 -13.88
N LEU A 207 -17.96 -26.76 -14.79
CA LEU A 207 -16.51 -26.76 -15.04
C LEU A 207 -15.82 -25.51 -14.50
N GLY A 208 -16.57 -24.58 -13.94
CA GLY A 208 -16.05 -23.39 -13.28
C GLY A 208 -17.12 -22.68 -12.47
N LYS A 209 -16.70 -21.73 -11.66
CA LYS A 209 -17.60 -20.88 -10.89
C LYS A 209 -17.07 -19.45 -10.81
N LYS A 210 -17.98 -18.48 -10.84
CA LYS A 210 -17.64 -17.07 -10.60
C LYS A 210 -16.98 -16.93 -9.24
N LYS A 211 -15.87 -16.20 -9.17
CA LYS A 211 -15.13 -16.00 -7.94
C LYS A 211 -14.60 -14.56 -7.86
N ILE A 212 -14.70 -13.99 -6.69
CA ILE A 212 -14.06 -12.72 -6.37
C ILE A 212 -12.74 -13.05 -5.68
N ASN A 213 -11.66 -12.49 -6.15
CA ASN A 213 -10.35 -12.59 -5.53
C ASN A 213 -9.84 -11.21 -5.11
N TYR A 214 -8.96 -11.17 -4.11
CA TYR A 214 -8.34 -9.96 -3.61
C TYR A 214 -6.82 -10.12 -3.65
N ARG A 215 -6.11 -9.07 -4.05
CA ARG A 215 -4.65 -9.03 -3.97
C ARG A 215 -4.18 -8.78 -2.56
N LEU A 216 -5.03 -8.14 -1.74
CA LEU A 216 -4.72 -7.85 -0.34
C LEU A 216 -4.35 -9.13 0.40
N LYS A 217 -3.16 -9.15 0.99
CA LYS A 217 -2.65 -10.27 1.81
C LYS A 217 -3.01 -10.07 3.27
N ASP A 218 -2.87 -11.15 4.06
CA ASP A 218 -3.05 -11.10 5.50
C ASP A 218 -2.04 -10.14 6.14
N TRP A 219 -2.50 -9.43 7.15
CA TRP A 219 -1.65 -8.57 7.94
C TRP A 219 -0.91 -9.40 9.00
N GLY A 220 0.37 -9.70 8.75
CA GLY A 220 1.25 -10.29 9.75
C GLY A 220 1.53 -9.29 10.86
N VAL A 221 0.97 -9.50 12.05
CA VAL A 221 1.01 -8.53 13.16
C VAL A 221 2.19 -8.69 14.10
N SER A 222 2.95 -9.78 14.01
CA SER A 222 4.06 -10.13 14.90
C SER A 222 5.36 -9.46 14.47
N ARG A 223 6.12 -8.89 15.43
CA ARG A 223 7.39 -8.21 15.19
C ARG A 223 8.44 -8.61 16.22
N GLN A 224 9.65 -8.92 15.77
CA GLN A 224 10.82 -9.25 16.57
C GLN A 224 11.52 -7.98 17.00
N ARG A 225 10.89 -7.22 17.89
CA ARG A 225 11.42 -5.95 18.41
C ARG A 225 10.81 -5.58 19.75
N TYR A 226 11.51 -4.72 20.51
CA TYR A 226 11.05 -4.23 21.80
C TYR A 226 9.82 -3.32 21.70
N TRP A 227 9.84 -2.33 20.79
CA TRP A 227 8.75 -1.37 20.64
C TRP A 227 7.52 -2.00 19.99
N GLY A 228 6.47 -2.12 20.76
CA GLY A 228 5.18 -2.67 20.38
C GLY A 228 4.42 -3.17 21.59
N CYS A 229 3.13 -3.44 21.44
CA CYS A 229 2.33 -4.06 22.51
C CYS A 229 2.71 -5.55 22.62
N PRO A 230 3.04 -6.08 23.81
CA PRO A 230 3.29 -7.51 24.00
C PRO A 230 2.08 -8.35 23.59
N ILE A 231 2.33 -9.48 22.96
CA ILE A 231 1.27 -10.43 22.59
C ILE A 231 0.93 -11.26 23.83
N PRO A 232 -0.33 -11.29 24.28
CA PRO A 232 -0.71 -11.90 25.56
C PRO A 232 -0.87 -13.43 25.48
N ILE A 233 0.17 -14.13 24.98
CA ILE A 233 0.25 -15.60 24.93
C ILE A 233 1.56 -16.09 25.53
N ALA A 234 1.59 -17.36 25.87
CA ALA A 234 2.77 -18.09 26.32
C ALA A 234 2.76 -19.52 25.73
N TYR A 235 3.86 -20.22 25.86
CA TYR A 235 4.03 -21.61 25.42
C TYR A 235 4.31 -22.49 26.63
N ASN A 236 3.59 -23.61 26.74
CA ASN A 236 3.87 -24.63 27.77
C ASN A 236 5.06 -25.51 27.39
N GLU A 237 5.42 -26.46 28.25
CA GLU A 237 6.54 -27.39 28.00
C GLU A 237 6.38 -28.26 26.75
N LYS A 238 5.13 -28.42 26.25
CA LYS A 238 4.83 -29.13 25.00
C LYS A 238 4.82 -28.20 23.79
N ASN A 239 5.20 -26.92 23.98
CA ASN A 239 5.15 -25.88 22.96
C ASN A 239 3.74 -25.60 22.43
N GLU A 240 2.70 -25.85 23.24
CA GLU A 240 1.33 -25.51 22.94
C GLU A 240 1.06 -24.07 23.41
N ILE A 241 0.22 -23.35 22.63
CA ILE A 241 -0.14 -21.94 22.92
C ILE A 241 -1.09 -21.90 24.11
N VAL A 242 -0.72 -21.11 25.13
CA VAL A 242 -1.52 -20.84 26.31
C VAL A 242 -1.83 -19.35 26.39
N LYS A 243 -3.12 -19.00 26.54
CA LYS A 243 -3.56 -17.62 26.72
C LYS A 243 -3.11 -17.10 28.10
N ILE A 244 -2.59 -15.89 28.16
CA ILE A 244 -2.34 -15.19 29.43
C ILE A 244 -3.70 -14.89 30.09
N PRO A 245 -3.96 -15.31 31.33
CA PRO A 245 -5.21 -15.05 32.03
C PRO A 245 -5.47 -13.56 32.26
N ASP A 246 -6.73 -13.17 32.30
CA ASP A 246 -7.15 -11.77 32.38
C ASP A 246 -6.61 -11.06 33.62
N GLU A 247 -6.47 -11.77 34.75
CA GLU A 247 -5.89 -11.24 36.02
C GLU A 247 -4.38 -10.97 35.93
N LYS A 248 -3.70 -11.47 34.91
CA LYS A 248 -2.28 -11.22 34.64
C LYS A 248 -2.06 -10.17 33.53
N LEU A 249 -3.12 -9.54 33.05
CA LEU A 249 -3.05 -8.44 32.10
C LEU A 249 -2.99 -7.09 32.86
N PRO A 250 -2.37 -6.08 32.25
CA PRO A 250 -1.64 -6.11 30.97
C PRO A 250 -0.25 -6.75 31.10
N VAL A 251 0.21 -7.41 30.05
CA VAL A 251 1.61 -7.83 29.94
C VAL A 251 2.45 -6.58 29.75
N LYS A 252 3.30 -6.25 30.74
CA LYS A 252 4.17 -5.08 30.69
C LYS A 252 5.54 -5.44 30.11
N LEU A 253 6.08 -4.56 29.29
CA LEU A 253 7.46 -4.66 28.82
C LEU A 253 8.46 -4.47 29.96
N PRO A 254 9.63 -5.16 29.96
CA PRO A 254 10.67 -4.93 30.95
C PRO A 254 11.30 -3.54 30.74
N GLU A 255 11.55 -2.79 31.83
CA GLU A 255 12.10 -1.44 31.75
C GLU A 255 13.62 -1.43 31.48
N ASN A 256 14.34 -2.38 32.09
CA ASN A 256 15.80 -2.49 31.96
C ASN A 256 16.14 -3.49 30.84
N ILE A 257 16.33 -2.99 29.63
CA ILE A 257 16.63 -3.80 28.46
C ILE A 257 17.75 -3.16 27.63
N ASP A 258 18.67 -4.03 27.16
CA ASP A 258 19.65 -3.63 26.17
C ASP A 258 19.06 -3.83 24.77
N ILE A 259 18.74 -2.73 24.10
CA ILE A 259 18.19 -2.72 22.74
C ILE A 259 19.28 -2.79 21.65
N SER A 260 20.55 -2.78 22.02
CA SER A 260 21.69 -2.90 21.11
C SER A 260 22.05 -4.37 20.78
N THR A 261 21.38 -5.33 21.43
CA THR A 261 21.58 -6.77 21.20
C THR A 261 21.17 -7.19 19.78
N ASN A 262 21.90 -8.14 19.21
CA ASN A 262 21.52 -8.75 17.95
C ASN A 262 20.23 -9.60 18.11
N GLY A 263 19.30 -9.48 17.17
CA GLY A 263 18.03 -10.20 17.19
C GLY A 263 16.94 -9.49 17.99
N ASN A 264 15.96 -10.24 18.48
CA ASN A 264 14.88 -9.70 19.29
C ASN A 264 15.36 -9.43 20.72
N PRO A 265 15.38 -8.17 21.20
CA PRO A 265 15.85 -7.84 22.54
C PRO A 265 15.11 -8.56 23.69
N LEU A 266 13.83 -8.90 23.49
CA LEU A 266 13.02 -9.63 24.48
C LEU A 266 13.43 -11.09 24.61
N ASP A 267 14.06 -11.70 23.61
CA ASP A 267 14.57 -13.07 23.68
C ASP A 267 15.66 -13.24 24.74
N HIS A 268 16.36 -12.16 25.05
CA HIS A 268 17.44 -12.15 26.04
C HIS A 268 16.95 -11.90 27.46
N GLN A 269 15.65 -11.66 27.66
CA GLN A 269 15.05 -11.34 28.98
C GLN A 269 14.55 -12.61 29.68
N ASN A 270 15.46 -13.44 30.17
CA ASN A 270 15.15 -14.77 30.70
C ASN A 270 14.15 -14.76 31.86
N GLU A 271 14.21 -13.79 32.77
CA GLU A 271 13.26 -13.71 33.90
C GLU A 271 11.89 -13.20 33.44
N TRP A 272 11.84 -12.24 32.55
CA TRP A 272 10.58 -11.72 31.99
C TRP A 272 9.82 -12.77 31.18
N LYS A 273 10.54 -13.64 30.44
CA LYS A 273 9.92 -14.71 29.65
C LYS A 273 9.20 -15.75 30.51
N LYS A 274 9.67 -16.02 31.74
CA LYS A 274 9.07 -17.03 32.59
C LYS A 274 7.73 -16.57 33.15
N VAL A 275 6.74 -17.44 33.09
CA VAL A 275 5.42 -17.19 33.69
C VAL A 275 4.78 -18.50 34.10
N VAL A 276 4.13 -18.51 35.27
CA VAL A 276 3.33 -19.65 35.71
C VAL A 276 1.86 -19.38 35.35
N ILE A 277 1.23 -20.27 34.60
CA ILE A 277 -0.17 -20.19 34.20
C ILE A 277 -0.87 -21.47 34.61
N ASN A 278 -1.93 -21.37 35.37
CA ASN A 278 -2.69 -22.53 35.90
C ASN A 278 -1.82 -23.60 36.58
N GLY A 279 -0.73 -23.18 37.25
CA GLY A 279 0.22 -24.07 37.92
C GLY A 279 1.30 -24.69 37.02
N GLU A 280 1.30 -24.40 35.71
CA GLU A 280 2.29 -24.88 34.77
C GLU A 280 3.33 -23.78 34.46
N ASN A 281 4.59 -24.19 34.29
CA ASN A 281 5.65 -23.31 33.82
C ASN A 281 5.50 -23.05 32.34
N CYS A 282 5.42 -21.80 31.95
CA CYS A 282 5.27 -21.38 30.57
C CYS A 282 6.34 -20.34 30.20
N VAL A 283 6.58 -20.18 28.91
CA VAL A 283 7.46 -19.16 28.35
C VAL A 283 6.60 -18.16 27.57
N ARG A 284 6.68 -16.86 27.93
CA ARG A 284 5.96 -15.79 27.22
C ARG A 284 6.43 -15.68 25.78
N GLU A 285 5.48 -15.28 24.92
CA GLU A 285 5.83 -14.78 23.59
C GLU A 285 6.73 -13.55 23.71
N THR A 286 7.79 -13.51 22.93
CA THR A 286 8.77 -12.42 22.89
C THR A 286 8.54 -11.46 21.72
N ASP A 287 7.75 -11.84 20.74
CA ASP A 287 7.32 -10.92 19.69
C ASP A 287 6.35 -9.87 20.27
N THR A 288 6.39 -8.69 19.68
CA THR A 288 5.44 -7.63 19.98
C THR A 288 4.53 -7.40 18.77
N LEU A 289 3.37 -6.81 18.99
CA LEU A 289 2.47 -6.42 17.91
C LEU A 289 3.09 -5.29 17.07
N ASP A 290 2.85 -5.32 15.78
CA ASP A 290 3.10 -4.18 14.89
C ASP A 290 2.53 -2.90 15.50
N THR A 291 3.30 -1.83 15.49
CA THR A 291 2.87 -0.53 16.06
C THR A 291 1.63 0.03 15.37
N PHE A 292 1.35 -0.38 14.14
CA PHE A 292 0.08 -0.06 13.48
C PHE A 292 -1.14 -0.67 14.17
N VAL A 293 -1.00 -1.73 14.95
CA VAL A 293 -2.11 -2.25 15.79
C VAL A 293 -2.54 -1.18 16.78
N CYS A 294 -1.59 -0.56 17.49
CA CYS A 294 -1.91 0.53 18.43
C CYS A 294 -2.50 1.75 17.73
N SER A 295 -1.90 2.18 16.62
CA SER A 295 -2.38 3.36 15.88
C SER A 295 -3.74 3.13 15.19
N SER A 296 -4.15 1.87 14.99
CA SER A 296 -5.41 1.53 14.32
C SER A 296 -6.66 1.70 15.19
N TRP A 297 -6.51 1.96 16.48
CA TRP A 297 -7.64 2.14 17.39
C TRP A 297 -7.45 3.26 18.45
N TYR A 298 -6.33 4.00 18.44
CA TYR A 298 -6.03 5.03 19.43
C TYR A 298 -7.15 6.08 19.54
N PHE A 299 -7.83 6.39 18.46
CA PHE A 299 -8.94 7.32 18.40
C PHE A 299 -10.14 6.86 19.24
N LEU A 300 -10.35 5.54 19.39
CA LEU A 300 -11.33 4.99 20.32
C LEU A 300 -10.92 5.24 21.77
N ARG A 301 -9.62 5.06 22.07
CA ARG A 301 -9.09 5.38 23.40
C ARG A 301 -9.24 6.86 23.72
N PHE A 302 -9.10 7.73 22.74
CA PHE A 302 -9.29 9.18 22.92
C PHE A 302 -10.73 9.54 23.30
N CYS A 303 -11.73 8.76 22.90
CA CYS A 303 -13.11 8.96 23.34
C CYS A 303 -13.26 8.75 24.85
N SER A 304 -12.47 7.83 25.45
CA SER A 304 -12.57 7.44 26.86
C SER A 304 -11.20 7.48 27.54
N PRO A 305 -10.53 8.66 27.66
CA PRO A 305 -9.14 8.75 28.14
C PRO A 305 -8.96 8.33 29.60
N LYS A 306 -10.03 8.34 30.40
CA LYS A 306 -10.02 7.99 31.82
C LYS A 306 -10.51 6.57 32.11
N GLU A 307 -10.85 5.79 31.09
CA GLU A 307 -11.26 4.39 31.26
C GLU A 307 -10.05 3.55 31.74
N GLU A 308 -10.15 2.88 32.90
CA GLU A 308 -9.05 2.12 33.45
C GLU A 308 -9.18 0.61 33.26
N LYS A 309 -10.40 0.12 33.07
CA LYS A 309 -10.68 -1.31 33.02
C LYS A 309 -10.61 -1.87 31.59
N TYR A 310 -11.10 -1.11 30.62
CA TYR A 310 -11.17 -1.52 29.22
C TYR A 310 -10.44 -0.53 28.29
N GLY A 311 -10.25 -0.87 27.05
CA GLY A 311 -9.64 0.00 26.05
C GLY A 311 -10.42 1.29 25.83
N PHE A 312 -11.76 1.20 25.87
CA PHE A 312 -12.68 2.34 25.73
C PHE A 312 -14.08 1.98 26.26
N ASN A 313 -14.90 3.01 26.51
CA ASN A 313 -16.30 2.87 26.85
C ASN A 313 -17.16 2.94 25.59
N PHE A 314 -18.14 2.05 25.41
CA PHE A 314 -18.99 2.00 24.23
C PHE A 314 -19.90 3.22 24.07
N ASP A 315 -20.39 3.80 25.16
CA ASP A 315 -21.29 4.96 25.11
C ASP A 315 -20.50 6.22 24.69
N ASP A 316 -19.28 6.38 25.19
CA ASP A 316 -18.38 7.45 24.77
C ASP A 316 -18.05 7.33 23.29
N VAL A 317 -17.75 6.12 22.82
CA VAL A 317 -17.46 5.85 21.39
C VAL A 317 -18.68 6.13 20.52
N LYS A 318 -19.88 5.74 20.93
CA LYS A 318 -21.12 6.05 20.19
C LYS A 318 -21.36 7.55 20.08
N TYR A 319 -20.98 8.32 21.08
CA TYR A 319 -21.14 9.75 21.10
C TYR A 319 -20.12 10.49 20.19
N TRP A 320 -18.84 10.08 20.26
CA TRP A 320 -17.76 10.78 19.58
C TRP A 320 -17.43 10.28 18.18
N MET A 321 -17.76 9.04 17.85
CA MET A 321 -17.40 8.41 16.58
C MET A 321 -18.58 8.36 15.59
N PRO A 322 -18.28 8.34 14.29
CA PRO A 322 -16.97 8.44 13.66
C PRO A 322 -16.31 9.81 13.80
N VAL A 323 -14.98 9.89 13.66
CA VAL A 323 -14.27 11.18 13.63
C VAL A 323 -14.76 12.01 12.44
N ASP A 324 -15.19 13.25 12.71
CA ASP A 324 -15.79 14.13 11.69
C ASP A 324 -14.79 14.48 10.58
N GLN A 325 -13.59 14.91 10.99
CA GLN A 325 -12.52 15.31 10.07
C GLN A 325 -11.19 14.74 10.53
N TYR A 326 -10.57 13.89 9.71
CA TYR A 326 -9.27 13.31 9.97
C TYR A 326 -8.21 13.91 9.05
N ILE A 327 -7.12 14.44 9.61
CA ILE A 327 -6.10 15.18 8.86
C ILE A 327 -4.76 14.44 9.00
N GLY A 328 -4.09 14.16 7.87
CA GLY A 328 -2.79 13.51 7.87
C GLY A 328 -2.13 13.44 6.50
N GLY A 329 -0.94 12.84 6.44
CA GLY A 329 -0.19 12.68 5.19
C GLY A 329 -0.77 11.59 4.28
N ILE A 330 -0.65 11.78 2.99
CA ILE A 330 -1.15 10.82 1.98
C ILE A 330 -0.39 9.49 2.00
N GLU A 331 0.83 9.46 2.52
CA GLU A 331 1.65 8.26 2.67
C GLU A 331 0.98 7.16 3.50
N HIS A 332 0.03 7.54 4.35
CA HIS A 332 -0.73 6.61 5.18
C HIS A 332 -1.95 5.99 4.49
N ALA A 333 -2.22 6.36 3.23
CA ALA A 333 -3.42 5.91 2.50
C ALA A 333 -3.62 4.39 2.51
N ILE A 334 -2.54 3.61 2.29
CA ILE A 334 -2.52 2.15 2.25
C ILE A 334 -1.88 1.51 3.49
N LEU A 335 -1.52 2.30 4.49
CA LEU A 335 -0.95 1.88 5.76
C LEU A 335 -1.97 2.14 6.88
N HIS A 336 -1.71 3.14 7.73
CA HIS A 336 -2.54 3.49 8.89
C HIS A 336 -4.04 3.63 8.56
N LEU A 337 -4.39 4.33 7.48
CA LEU A 337 -5.80 4.54 7.12
C LEU A 337 -6.50 3.22 6.75
N LEU A 338 -5.82 2.33 6.02
CA LEU A 338 -6.37 1.04 5.66
C LEU A 338 -6.47 0.12 6.88
N TYR A 339 -5.44 0.09 7.74
CA TYR A 339 -5.45 -0.69 8.97
C TYR A 339 -6.51 -0.21 9.96
N SER A 340 -6.71 1.10 10.12
CA SER A 340 -7.76 1.66 10.98
C SER A 340 -9.16 1.24 10.52
N ARG A 341 -9.42 1.24 9.21
CA ARG A 341 -10.69 0.75 8.64
C ARG A 341 -10.89 -0.74 8.89
N PHE A 342 -9.82 -1.53 8.67
CA PHE A 342 -9.86 -2.97 8.96
C PHE A 342 -10.14 -3.22 10.46
N PHE A 343 -9.44 -2.52 11.34
CA PHE A 343 -9.55 -2.70 12.79
C PHE A 343 -10.96 -2.36 13.30
N MET A 344 -11.54 -1.25 12.83
CA MET A 344 -12.93 -0.90 13.15
C MET A 344 -13.92 -1.98 12.70
N ARG A 345 -13.77 -2.51 11.49
CA ARG A 345 -14.60 -3.60 10.97
C ARG A 345 -14.44 -4.89 11.76
N ALA A 346 -13.20 -5.19 12.19
CA ALA A 346 -12.91 -6.34 13.03
C ALA A 346 -13.58 -6.22 14.41
N LEU A 347 -13.47 -5.06 15.06
CA LEU A 347 -14.11 -4.78 16.35
C LEU A 347 -15.63 -4.78 16.28
N SER A 348 -16.19 -4.30 15.17
CA SER A 348 -17.65 -4.26 14.93
C SER A 348 -18.22 -5.63 14.50
N TYR A 349 -17.35 -6.59 14.10
CA TYR A 349 -17.81 -7.88 13.61
C TYR A 349 -18.54 -8.67 14.69
N LYS A 350 -19.84 -8.91 14.48
CA LYS A 350 -20.75 -9.58 15.43
C LYS A 350 -20.86 -8.87 16.80
N ASN A 351 -20.44 -7.61 16.90
CA ASN A 351 -20.52 -6.83 18.14
C ASN A 351 -21.68 -5.83 18.06
N LYS A 352 -22.79 -6.16 18.72
CA LYS A 352 -24.00 -5.30 18.74
C LYS A 352 -23.81 -3.96 19.47
N ASN A 353 -22.77 -3.85 20.31
CA ASN A 353 -22.47 -2.62 21.05
C ASN A 353 -21.66 -1.62 20.24
N LEU A 354 -21.06 -2.04 19.11
CA LEU A 354 -20.24 -1.21 18.27
C LEU A 354 -20.68 -1.36 16.79
N ASP A 355 -21.61 -0.51 16.35
CA ASP A 355 -22.12 -0.49 14.97
C ASP A 355 -21.51 0.66 14.16
N ILE A 356 -20.17 0.73 14.19
CA ILE A 356 -19.39 1.73 13.46
C ILE A 356 -18.33 1.00 12.65
N THR A 357 -18.50 0.98 11.34
CA THR A 357 -17.59 0.23 10.42
C THR A 357 -16.50 1.09 9.79
N GLU A 358 -16.68 2.42 9.78
CA GLU A 358 -15.70 3.38 9.24
C GLU A 358 -15.27 4.36 10.35
N PRO A 359 -13.96 4.48 10.62
CA PRO A 359 -13.50 5.33 11.73
C PRO A 359 -13.57 6.83 11.46
N PHE A 360 -13.50 7.24 10.18
CA PHE A 360 -13.37 8.64 9.77
C PHE A 360 -14.42 8.99 8.72
N SER A 361 -15.30 9.96 9.01
CA SER A 361 -16.30 10.47 8.08
C SER A 361 -15.64 11.27 6.97
N GLY A 362 -14.87 12.28 7.34
CA GLY A 362 -14.10 13.13 6.44
C GLY A 362 -12.60 12.87 6.56
N LEU A 363 -11.91 12.92 5.43
CA LEU A 363 -10.46 12.81 5.35
C LEU A 363 -9.87 13.97 4.56
N PHE A 364 -8.87 14.60 5.16
CA PHE A 364 -8.08 15.63 4.50
C PHE A 364 -6.62 15.16 4.42
N THR A 365 -6.07 15.01 3.21
CA THR A 365 -4.70 14.56 3.02
C THR A 365 -3.79 15.72 2.66
N GLN A 366 -2.74 15.89 3.46
CA GLN A 366 -1.69 16.88 3.22
C GLN A 366 -0.74 16.39 2.12
N GLY A 367 -0.26 17.35 1.30
CA GLY A 367 0.82 17.13 0.36
C GLY A 367 2.17 16.96 1.05
N MET A 368 3.15 16.48 0.31
CA MET A 368 4.52 16.28 0.79
C MET A 368 5.33 17.56 0.66
N VAL A 369 6.26 17.77 1.59
CA VAL A 369 7.30 18.81 1.42
C VAL A 369 8.42 18.22 0.58
N CYS A 370 8.68 18.82 -0.56
CA CYS A 370 9.63 18.37 -1.57
C CYS A 370 10.85 19.30 -1.63
N HIS A 371 11.99 18.74 -1.97
CA HIS A 371 13.22 19.50 -2.22
C HIS A 371 14.00 18.86 -3.38
N GLU A 372 14.79 19.67 -4.06
CA GLU A 372 15.73 19.18 -5.06
C GLU A 372 16.69 18.15 -4.47
N THR A 373 17.16 17.28 -5.32
CA THR A 373 18.16 16.26 -4.97
C THR A 373 19.48 16.55 -5.63
N TYR A 374 20.59 16.24 -4.96
CA TYR A 374 21.93 16.54 -5.41
C TYR A 374 22.78 15.27 -5.50
N LYS A 375 23.56 15.14 -6.57
CA LYS A 375 24.52 14.04 -6.76
C LYS A 375 25.87 14.54 -7.22
N ASP A 376 26.94 13.90 -6.71
CA ASP A 376 28.29 14.08 -7.26
C ASP A 376 28.44 13.40 -8.64
N LYS A 377 29.61 13.53 -9.26
CA LYS A 377 29.94 12.89 -10.55
C LYS A 377 29.86 11.34 -10.51
N ASN A 378 29.99 10.74 -9.33
CA ASN A 378 29.92 9.29 -9.13
C ASN A 378 28.50 8.79 -8.85
N GLY A 379 27.51 9.69 -8.83
CA GLY A 379 26.10 9.37 -8.55
C GLY A 379 25.74 9.23 -7.07
N LYS A 380 26.67 9.57 -6.15
CA LYS A 380 26.43 9.57 -4.70
C LYS A 380 25.54 10.74 -4.30
N TRP A 381 24.54 10.50 -3.45
CA TRP A 381 23.68 11.55 -2.92
C TRP A 381 24.43 12.50 -1.98
N LEU A 382 24.19 13.80 -2.16
CA LEU A 382 24.77 14.88 -1.38
C LEU A 382 23.69 15.58 -0.55
N SER A 383 24.06 16.01 0.66
CA SER A 383 23.19 16.87 1.48
C SER A 383 23.33 18.33 1.09
N LEU A 384 22.37 19.15 1.50
CA LEU A 384 22.42 20.62 1.32
C LEU A 384 23.68 21.26 1.91
N ASP A 385 24.18 20.71 3.03
CA ASP A 385 25.40 21.23 3.68
C ASP A 385 26.68 20.92 2.87
N GLU A 386 26.62 19.96 1.92
CA GLU A 386 27.74 19.54 1.06
C GLU A 386 27.82 20.34 -0.26
N VAL A 387 26.79 21.15 -0.58
CA VAL A 387 26.71 21.89 -1.85
C VAL A 387 26.70 23.39 -1.64
N ILE A 388 27.14 24.13 -2.64
CA ILE A 388 27.14 25.60 -2.67
C ILE A 388 26.64 26.10 -4.03
N LEU A 389 25.75 27.09 -4.02
CA LEU A 389 25.27 27.76 -5.22
C LEU A 389 26.26 28.83 -5.65
N LYS A 390 26.76 28.78 -6.90
CA LYS A 390 27.57 29.84 -7.53
C LYS A 390 26.81 30.44 -8.71
N ASP A 391 27.03 31.71 -8.94
CA ASP A 391 26.49 32.47 -10.08
C ASP A 391 24.96 32.38 -10.24
N ASN A 392 24.23 32.16 -9.14
CA ASN A 392 22.80 32.03 -9.04
C ASN A 392 22.16 30.94 -9.96
N LYS A 393 22.96 30.01 -10.48
CA LYS A 393 22.43 29.01 -11.45
C LYS A 393 22.97 27.59 -11.29
N LYS A 394 24.16 27.39 -10.74
CA LYS A 394 24.81 26.08 -10.68
C LYS A 394 25.29 25.76 -9.28
N PHE A 395 25.10 24.50 -8.91
CA PHE A 395 25.58 23.97 -7.64
C PHE A 395 26.91 23.27 -7.82
N TYR A 396 27.81 23.49 -6.84
CA TYR A 396 29.15 22.91 -6.78
C TYR A 396 29.37 22.26 -5.42
N LEU A 397 30.32 21.31 -5.35
CA LEU A 397 30.75 20.75 -4.07
C LEU A 397 31.39 21.83 -3.20
N LYS A 398 30.96 21.90 -1.95
CA LYS A 398 31.51 22.88 -0.99
C LYS A 398 33.00 22.67 -0.75
N ASN A 399 33.44 21.41 -0.68
CA ASN A 399 34.83 21.03 -0.46
C ASN A 399 35.68 21.00 -1.73
N ASN A 400 35.05 21.07 -2.91
CA ASN A 400 35.72 21.16 -4.21
C ASN A 400 34.91 22.08 -5.14
N PRO A 401 35.08 23.42 -5.00
CA PRO A 401 34.24 24.39 -5.72
C PRO A 401 34.39 24.43 -7.25
N GLU A 402 35.22 23.58 -7.82
CA GLU A 402 35.35 23.39 -9.28
C GLU A 402 34.50 22.21 -9.78
N GLU A 403 34.05 21.34 -8.87
CA GLU A 403 33.21 20.19 -9.23
C GLU A 403 31.73 20.55 -9.25
N GLU A 404 31.13 20.59 -10.45
CA GLU A 404 29.70 20.84 -10.64
C GLU A 404 28.89 19.66 -10.13
N VAL A 405 27.82 19.95 -9.39
CA VAL A 405 26.89 18.98 -8.81
C VAL A 405 25.70 18.79 -9.74
N LYS A 406 25.32 17.55 -9.98
CA LYS A 406 24.12 17.23 -10.74
C LYS A 406 22.86 17.45 -9.88
N VAL A 407 22.04 18.44 -10.28
CA VAL A 407 20.74 18.71 -9.66
C VAL A 407 19.71 17.79 -10.26
N GLY A 408 19.01 17.05 -9.40
CA GLY A 408 17.90 16.19 -9.77
C GLY A 408 16.55 16.88 -9.58
N LYS A 409 15.47 16.14 -9.90
CA LYS A 409 14.10 16.64 -9.70
C LYS A 409 13.83 16.90 -8.22
N SER A 410 12.91 17.84 -7.96
CA SER A 410 12.33 18.00 -6.64
C SER A 410 11.47 16.78 -6.31
N GLU A 411 11.75 16.17 -5.17
CA GLU A 411 11.12 14.95 -4.69
C GLU A 411 10.83 15.07 -3.19
N SER A 412 9.94 14.24 -2.67
CA SER A 412 9.67 14.16 -1.23
C SER A 412 10.96 13.96 -0.44
N MET A 413 11.09 14.71 0.65
CA MET A 413 12.29 14.67 1.49
C MET A 413 12.51 13.30 2.10
N SER A 414 13.73 12.77 1.99
CA SER A 414 14.12 11.49 2.60
C SER A 414 15.58 11.49 3.05
N LYS A 415 15.86 10.78 4.16
CA LYS A 415 17.23 10.63 4.67
C LYS A 415 18.13 9.88 3.69
N SER A 416 17.60 8.94 2.93
CA SER A 416 18.35 8.14 1.95
C SER A 416 18.84 8.99 0.77
N LYS A 417 18.06 9.99 0.35
CA LYS A 417 18.41 10.93 -0.73
C LYS A 417 19.13 12.17 -0.22
N LYS A 418 19.24 12.32 1.09
CA LYS A 418 19.87 13.45 1.78
C LYS A 418 19.30 14.84 1.43
N ASN A 419 18.08 14.91 0.92
CA ASN A 419 17.40 16.15 0.54
C ASN A 419 16.48 16.70 1.65
N THR A 420 16.76 16.33 2.91
CA THR A 420 15.99 16.78 4.07
C THR A 420 16.43 18.13 4.57
N ILE A 421 15.48 18.96 4.95
CA ILE A 421 15.68 20.21 5.70
C ILE A 421 15.51 19.91 7.18
N ASP A 422 16.46 20.35 8.00
CA ASP A 422 16.38 20.21 9.45
C ASP A 422 15.45 21.28 10.05
N PRO A 423 14.28 20.89 10.60
CA PRO A 423 13.32 21.83 11.17
C PRO A 423 13.89 22.67 12.30
N GLU A 424 14.78 22.12 13.14
CA GLU A 424 15.38 22.87 14.24
C GLU A 424 16.27 24.02 13.75
N LYS A 425 17.10 23.74 12.72
CA LYS A 425 17.97 24.79 12.12
C LYS A 425 17.13 25.91 11.54
N ILE A 426 16.06 25.57 10.81
CA ILE A 426 15.17 26.57 10.20
C ILE A 426 14.41 27.36 11.25
N MET A 427 13.87 26.70 12.28
CA MET A 427 13.17 27.41 13.36
C MET A 427 14.10 28.30 14.17
N LYS A 428 15.36 27.93 14.37
CA LYS A 428 16.36 28.81 15.00
C LYS A 428 16.67 30.04 14.18
N SER A 429 16.67 29.93 12.83
CA SER A 429 17.02 31.03 11.92
C SER A 429 15.83 31.98 11.65
N TYR A 430 14.62 31.43 11.47
CA TYR A 430 13.44 32.19 11.02
C TYR A 430 12.29 32.25 12.03
N GLY A 431 12.31 31.44 13.07
CA GLY A 431 11.20 31.25 14.00
C GLY A 431 10.12 30.30 13.47
N ALA A 432 9.40 29.67 14.41
CA ALA A 432 8.36 28.70 14.07
C ALA A 432 7.18 29.31 13.28
N ASP A 433 6.82 30.57 13.58
CA ASP A 433 5.69 31.23 12.92
C ASP A 433 5.96 31.49 11.42
N ALA A 434 7.20 31.84 11.06
CA ALA A 434 7.57 32.02 9.66
C ALA A 434 7.50 30.70 8.88
N VAL A 435 7.94 29.57 9.51
CA VAL A 435 7.82 28.22 8.92
C VAL A 435 6.36 27.85 8.71
N ARG A 436 5.51 28.05 9.71
CA ARG A 436 4.07 27.76 9.63
C ARG A 436 3.38 28.58 8.54
N ILE A 437 3.69 29.86 8.42
CA ILE A 437 3.15 30.71 7.36
C ILE A 437 3.62 30.20 5.99
N PHE A 438 4.89 29.89 5.81
CA PHE A 438 5.40 29.38 4.55
C PHE A 438 4.66 28.09 4.13
N ILE A 439 4.58 27.11 5.02
CA ILE A 439 3.91 25.83 4.72
C ILE A 439 2.43 26.00 4.37
N LEU A 440 1.73 26.94 5.01
CA LEU A 440 0.29 27.10 4.80
C LEU A 440 -0.06 28.10 3.67
N SER A 441 0.87 28.93 3.23
CA SER A 441 0.58 29.97 2.24
C SER A 441 1.15 29.73 0.84
N ASP A 442 2.11 28.78 0.70
CA ASP A 442 2.78 28.53 -0.57
C ASP A 442 1.88 27.80 -1.58
N SER A 443 1.17 26.80 -1.13
CA SER A 443 0.31 25.98 -1.98
C SER A 443 -0.93 25.52 -1.20
N PRO A 444 -2.02 25.13 -1.91
CA PRO A 444 -3.12 24.45 -1.25
C PRO A 444 -2.60 23.23 -0.46
N PRO A 445 -3.09 22.99 0.76
CA PRO A 445 -2.51 21.99 1.66
C PRO A 445 -2.48 20.56 1.11
N GLU A 446 -3.35 20.23 0.12
CA GLU A 446 -3.40 18.92 -0.52
C GLU A 446 -2.32 18.72 -1.58
N LYS A 447 -1.66 19.79 -2.01
CA LYS A 447 -0.59 19.74 -3.01
C LYS A 447 0.77 19.65 -2.35
N ASP A 448 1.71 19.05 -3.08
CA ASP A 448 3.10 19.03 -2.68
C ASP A 448 3.67 20.45 -2.66
N ILE A 449 4.44 20.74 -1.62
CA ILE A 449 5.08 22.04 -1.39
C ILE A 449 6.53 21.93 -1.80
N GLN A 450 6.98 22.87 -2.66
CA GLN A 450 8.38 22.98 -3.00
C GLN A 450 9.09 23.85 -1.95
N TRP A 451 10.05 23.27 -1.23
CA TRP A 451 10.87 24.06 -0.30
C TRP A 451 11.59 25.18 -1.04
N SER A 452 11.51 26.38 -0.52
CA SER A 452 12.12 27.58 -1.10
C SER A 452 12.66 28.50 0.00
N ASP A 453 13.96 28.73 0.01
CA ASP A 453 14.59 29.68 0.92
C ASP A 453 14.10 31.12 0.67
N GLN A 454 13.74 31.44 -0.57
CA GLN A 454 13.13 32.72 -0.91
C GLN A 454 11.74 32.85 -0.28
N GLY A 455 10.90 31.81 -0.33
CA GLY A 455 9.60 31.77 0.29
C GLY A 455 9.69 31.86 1.83
N MET A 456 10.63 31.16 2.44
CA MET A 456 10.93 31.28 3.87
C MET A 456 11.30 32.71 4.27
N ASN A 457 12.18 33.35 3.50
CA ASN A 457 12.61 34.73 3.75
C ASN A 457 11.45 35.73 3.61
N ALA A 458 10.56 35.51 2.64
CA ALA A 458 9.33 36.33 2.47
C ALA A 458 8.39 36.20 3.68
N SER A 459 8.17 34.98 4.16
CA SER A 459 7.36 34.69 5.35
C SER A 459 7.93 35.34 6.60
N TYR A 460 9.26 35.24 6.79
CA TYR A 460 9.96 35.90 7.91
C TYR A 460 9.82 37.42 7.88
N LYS A 461 10.02 38.04 6.71
CA LYS A 461 9.83 39.50 6.52
C LYS A 461 8.39 39.92 6.81
N LEU A 462 7.40 39.09 6.48
CA LEU A 462 5.99 39.35 6.82
C LEU A 462 5.81 39.40 8.34
N ILE A 463 6.32 38.42 9.09
CA ILE A 463 6.25 38.40 10.56
C ILE A 463 6.91 39.65 11.14
N GLN A 464 8.10 40.03 10.65
CA GLN A 464 8.77 41.24 11.12
C GLN A 464 7.94 42.51 10.86
N LYS A 465 7.28 42.63 9.69
CA LYS A 465 6.40 43.77 9.39
C LYS A 465 5.19 43.80 10.32
N LEU A 466 4.55 42.65 10.59
CA LEU A 466 3.43 42.57 11.52
C LEU A 466 3.85 42.98 12.95
N TRP A 467 5.02 42.53 13.39
CA TRP A 467 5.56 42.90 14.69
C TRP A 467 5.83 44.42 14.80
N MET A 468 6.46 45.01 13.78
CA MET A 468 6.72 46.46 13.75
C MET A 468 5.37 47.25 13.72
N LEU A 469 4.39 46.81 12.93
CA LEU A 469 3.08 47.43 12.88
C LEU A 469 2.41 47.43 14.25
N HIS A 470 2.40 46.25 14.92
CA HIS A 470 1.84 46.10 16.26
C HIS A 470 2.55 47.06 17.27
N THR A 471 3.88 47.08 17.23
CA THR A 471 4.68 47.94 18.13
C THR A 471 4.40 49.43 17.89
N ASN A 472 4.25 49.86 16.63
CA ASN A 472 3.91 51.22 16.29
C ASN A 472 2.48 51.62 16.73
N ILE A 473 1.54 50.73 16.55
CA ILE A 473 0.14 50.94 17.02
C ILE A 473 0.14 51.07 18.54
N LYS A 474 0.79 50.12 19.25
CA LYS A 474 0.91 50.18 20.72
C LYS A 474 1.50 51.49 21.23
N LYS A 475 2.60 51.95 20.61
CA LYS A 475 3.21 53.26 20.95
C LYS A 475 2.23 54.43 20.77
N LYS A 476 1.51 54.48 19.64
CA LYS A 476 0.50 55.53 19.35
C LYS A 476 -0.67 55.48 20.35
N LEU A 477 -1.16 54.33 20.72
CA LEU A 477 -2.22 54.14 21.69
C LEU A 477 -1.81 54.63 23.08
N LEU A 478 -0.59 54.35 23.50
CA LEU A 478 -0.04 54.82 24.79
C LEU A 478 0.18 56.37 24.85
N GLN A 479 0.38 57.00 23.71
CA GLN A 479 0.57 58.46 23.62
C GLN A 479 -0.75 59.27 23.56
N LYS A 480 -1.86 58.64 23.16
CA LYS A 480 -3.19 59.31 23.07
C LYS A 480 -4.04 58.94 24.29
N ASN A 481 -4.19 59.92 25.21
CA ASN A 481 -5.04 59.76 26.40
C ASN A 481 -6.56 59.76 26.11
N ASN A 482 -7.02 60.08 24.89
CA ASN A 482 -8.43 60.07 24.50
C ASN A 482 -8.54 59.68 23.02
N LEU A 483 -8.87 58.42 22.75
CA LEU A 483 -9.37 57.97 21.45
C LEU A 483 -10.87 58.21 21.42
N SER A 484 -11.35 59.14 20.55
CA SER A 484 -12.80 59.30 20.34
C SER A 484 -13.33 58.06 19.62
N LYS A 485 -14.53 57.58 20.02
CA LYS A 485 -15.23 56.45 19.37
C LYS A 485 -15.58 56.69 17.89
N ASN A 486 -15.39 57.90 17.38
CA ASN A 486 -15.84 58.32 16.05
C ASN A 486 -14.76 58.27 14.97
N ASP A 487 -13.53 57.77 15.28
CA ASP A 487 -12.44 57.75 14.29
C ASP A 487 -12.37 56.47 13.44
N VAL A 488 -13.35 55.59 13.57
CA VAL A 488 -13.44 54.37 12.71
C VAL A 488 -14.34 54.68 11.55
N THR A 489 -13.77 54.85 10.37
CA THR A 489 -14.55 55.11 9.15
C THR A 489 -15.47 53.95 8.81
N GLU A 490 -16.63 54.20 8.27
CA GLU A 490 -17.62 53.22 7.82
C GLU A 490 -16.98 52.19 6.84
N ASP A 491 -16.07 52.64 6.01
CA ASP A 491 -15.30 51.83 5.07
C ASP A 491 -14.43 50.78 5.76
N ILE A 492 -13.78 51.13 6.88
CA ILE A 492 -12.93 50.17 7.66
C ILE A 492 -13.82 49.07 8.28
N ASN A 493 -14.98 49.46 8.84
CA ASN A 493 -15.94 48.50 9.38
C ASN A 493 -16.48 47.55 8.32
N LYS A 494 -16.86 48.07 7.16
CA LYS A 494 -17.34 47.30 6.02
C LYS A 494 -16.26 46.32 5.53
N PHE A 495 -15.04 46.80 5.35
CA PHE A 495 -13.89 45.94 4.97
C PHE A 495 -13.62 44.85 5.98
N THR A 496 -13.60 45.18 7.28
CA THR A 496 -13.37 44.23 8.36
C THR A 496 -14.44 43.14 8.38
N ASN A 497 -15.71 43.49 8.26
CA ASN A 497 -16.82 42.53 8.24
C ASN A 497 -16.77 41.61 7.01
N LEU A 498 -16.45 42.15 5.83
CA LEU A 498 -16.24 41.33 4.62
C LEU A 498 -15.05 40.38 4.76
N LEU A 499 -13.98 40.83 5.40
CA LEU A 499 -12.79 40.01 5.64
C LEU A 499 -13.08 38.86 6.62
N ILE A 500 -13.80 39.17 7.71
CA ILE A 500 -14.23 38.16 8.70
C ILE A 500 -15.07 37.08 8.00
N ASP A 501 -16.11 37.48 7.23
CA ASP A 501 -16.96 36.54 6.49
C ASP A 501 -16.15 35.64 5.55
N LYS A 502 -15.24 36.25 4.77
CA LYS A 502 -14.37 35.51 3.83
C LYS A 502 -13.45 34.55 4.53
N ILE A 503 -12.79 34.98 5.61
CA ILE A 503 -11.87 34.11 6.38
C ILE A 503 -12.64 32.98 7.03
N THR A 504 -13.79 33.26 7.66
CA THR A 504 -14.62 32.21 8.27
C THR A 504 -15.02 31.14 7.26
N LYS A 505 -15.53 31.55 6.08
CA LYS A 505 -15.92 30.61 5.01
C LYS A 505 -14.73 29.76 4.49
N ASN A 506 -13.54 30.34 4.43
CA ASN A 506 -12.35 29.60 4.01
C ASN A 506 -11.90 28.60 5.08
N LEU A 507 -11.88 29.01 6.36
CA LEU A 507 -11.52 28.11 7.47
C LEU A 507 -12.49 26.93 7.59
N GLU A 508 -13.80 27.17 7.43
CA GLU A 508 -14.82 26.10 7.44
C GLU A 508 -14.62 25.06 6.31
N LYS A 509 -14.00 25.45 5.20
CA LYS A 509 -13.75 24.60 4.02
C LYS A 509 -12.31 24.10 3.92
N PHE A 510 -11.46 24.42 4.87
CA PHE A 510 -10.01 24.14 4.81
C PHE A 510 -9.31 24.73 3.57
N ASN A 511 -9.77 25.90 3.11
CA ASN A 511 -9.20 26.63 1.97
C ASN A 511 -8.25 27.74 2.42
#